data_6db6f45a2ccaadbe3659b0ec44644027
#
_entry.id   6db6f45a2ccaadbe3659b0ec44644027
#
_cell.length_a   1.000
_cell.length_b   1.000
_cell.length_c   1.000
_cell.angle_alpha   90.00
_cell.angle_beta   90.00
_cell.angle_gamma   90.00
#
_symmetry.space_group_name_H-M   'P 1'
#
loop_
_entity.id
_entity.type
_entity.pdbx_description
1 polymer ?
#
loop_
_entity_poly.entity_id
_entity_poly.type
_entity_poly.pdbx_seq_one_letter_code
_entity_poly.pdbx_strand_id
1 'polypeptide(L)'
;CSYGFMDDTVKAGEKYPNKLFMHCSGYKQSANVGTYFADLYQMYYLNGLMAGALTKSNRIGYVGAFPTPEVVRHIDAYALGVMATNPKAKVEVRWIYSWFDPQKAKEAAEALVAAGVDCLAFTEDTQSVVQVAEEHTAAGKQIYSFSHYSAMQKYGENSCVSGQLVDWGVMYVKIFEDIKAGKWTNADMWWLSGDKAAVLGGEFGVPINPKFVDALKTKVVLTADL
;
A
#
# COMPACT_ATOMS: atom_id res chain seq x y z
N CYS A 1 -13.54 -3.50 -10.56
CA CYS A 1 -13.90 -2.11 -10.32
C CYS A 1 -13.30 -1.64 -9.01
N SER A 2 -12.99 -0.37 -8.90
CA SER A 2 -12.41 0.22 -7.70
C SER A 2 -13.12 1.55 -7.37
N TYR A 3 -12.68 2.26 -6.36
CA TYR A 3 -13.33 3.39 -5.69
C TYR A 3 -14.22 4.29 -6.59
N GLY A 4 -13.74 4.77 -7.73
CA GLY A 4 -14.47 5.69 -8.61
C GLY A 4 -15.63 5.07 -9.41
N PHE A 5 -15.82 3.75 -9.36
CA PHE A 5 -16.81 3.02 -10.15
C PHE A 5 -17.98 2.45 -9.32
N MET A 6 -18.10 2.84 -8.04
CA MET A 6 -19.08 2.24 -7.14
C MET A 6 -20.52 2.38 -7.64
N ASP A 7 -20.94 3.61 -7.97
CA ASP A 7 -22.31 3.86 -8.40
C ASP A 7 -22.62 3.23 -9.77
N ASP A 8 -21.66 3.21 -10.67
CA ASP A 8 -21.84 2.56 -11.97
C ASP A 8 -21.88 1.04 -11.86
N THR A 9 -21.16 0.46 -10.88
CA THR A 9 -21.26 -0.99 -10.59
C THR A 9 -22.65 -1.34 -10.06
N VAL A 10 -23.23 -0.53 -9.17
CA VAL A 10 -24.60 -0.75 -8.68
C VAL A 10 -25.61 -0.64 -9.82
N LYS A 11 -25.53 0.40 -10.66
CA LYS A 11 -26.39 0.54 -11.85
C LYS A 11 -26.25 -0.63 -12.82
N ALA A 12 -25.03 -1.15 -13.01
CA ALA A 12 -24.81 -2.34 -13.82
C ALA A 12 -25.49 -3.58 -13.21
N GLY A 13 -25.43 -3.72 -11.88
CA GLY A 13 -26.14 -4.76 -11.15
C GLY A 13 -27.66 -4.71 -11.37
N GLU A 14 -28.25 -3.53 -11.27
CA GLU A 14 -29.68 -3.32 -11.53
C GLU A 14 -30.06 -3.67 -12.99
N LYS A 15 -29.21 -3.26 -13.94
CA LYS A 15 -29.43 -3.52 -15.37
C LYS A 15 -29.28 -5.00 -15.74
N TYR A 16 -28.45 -5.75 -15.02
CA TYR A 16 -28.13 -7.16 -15.30
C TYR A 16 -28.39 -8.04 -14.06
N PRO A 17 -29.65 -8.24 -13.64
CA PRO A 17 -29.99 -8.90 -12.38
C PRO A 17 -29.55 -10.37 -12.30
N ASN A 18 -29.30 -11.02 -13.46
CA ASN A 18 -28.81 -12.40 -13.55
C ASN A 18 -27.27 -12.51 -13.59
N LYS A 19 -26.54 -11.40 -13.34
CA LYS A 19 -25.08 -11.39 -13.27
C LYS A 19 -24.65 -10.99 -11.87
N LEU A 20 -23.56 -11.58 -11.40
CA LEU A 20 -22.94 -11.20 -10.12
C LEU A 20 -21.83 -10.18 -10.34
N PHE A 21 -21.76 -9.20 -9.46
CA PHE A 21 -20.75 -8.17 -9.48
C PHE A 21 -20.03 -8.13 -8.14
N MET A 22 -18.70 -8.00 -8.19
CA MET A 22 -17.86 -7.78 -7.01
C MET A 22 -17.07 -6.49 -7.20
N HIS A 23 -17.23 -5.56 -6.27
CA HIS A 23 -16.56 -4.25 -6.32
C HIS A 23 -15.42 -4.21 -5.30
N CYS A 24 -14.20 -3.96 -5.78
CA CYS A 24 -13.02 -3.79 -4.94
C CYS A 24 -13.09 -2.44 -4.21
N SER A 25 -12.82 -2.42 -2.90
CA SER A 25 -12.92 -1.26 -2.01
C SER A 25 -14.27 -0.51 -2.10
N GLY A 26 -15.33 -1.24 -2.40
CA GLY A 26 -16.69 -0.69 -2.44
C GLY A 26 -17.33 -0.59 -1.06
N TYR A 27 -18.41 0.17 -0.97
CA TYR A 27 -19.19 0.36 0.26
C TYR A 27 -20.70 0.30 0.00
N LYS A 28 -21.13 0.05 -1.24
CA LYS A 28 -22.53 -0.13 -1.62
C LYS A 28 -22.76 -1.55 -2.12
N GLN A 29 -23.84 -2.15 -1.68
CA GLN A 29 -24.25 -3.50 -2.01
C GLN A 29 -25.66 -3.51 -2.57
N SER A 30 -25.99 -4.52 -3.38
CA SER A 30 -27.35 -4.80 -3.83
C SER A 30 -27.56 -6.32 -3.90
N ALA A 31 -28.72 -6.78 -4.37
CA ALA A 31 -29.02 -8.21 -4.43
C ALA A 31 -27.95 -9.04 -5.17
N ASN A 32 -27.26 -8.46 -6.16
CA ASN A 32 -26.26 -9.11 -7.00
C ASN A 32 -24.93 -8.34 -7.06
N VAL A 33 -24.71 -7.35 -6.19
CA VAL A 33 -23.47 -6.59 -6.06
C VAL A 33 -22.92 -6.77 -4.65
N GLY A 34 -21.77 -7.42 -4.53
CA GLY A 34 -20.98 -7.53 -3.31
C GLY A 34 -19.74 -6.65 -3.38
N THR A 35 -19.06 -6.52 -2.24
CA THR A 35 -17.82 -5.77 -2.12
C THR A 35 -16.71 -6.65 -1.56
N TYR A 36 -15.46 -6.33 -1.89
CA TYR A 36 -14.31 -7.04 -1.35
C TYR A 36 -13.07 -6.13 -1.29
N PHE A 37 -12.20 -6.40 -0.33
CA PHE A 37 -10.93 -5.70 -0.21
C PHE A 37 -9.91 -6.51 0.59
N ALA A 38 -8.61 -6.37 0.23
CA ALA A 38 -7.51 -6.75 1.10
C ALA A 38 -6.99 -5.49 1.79
N ASP A 39 -7.17 -5.39 3.11
CA ASP A 39 -6.74 -4.20 3.82
C ASP A 39 -5.26 -4.25 4.16
N LEU A 40 -4.52 -3.27 3.70
CA LEU A 40 -3.08 -3.18 3.78
C LEU A 40 -2.56 -2.46 5.04
N TYR A 41 -3.43 -1.95 5.92
CA TYR A 41 -3.00 -1.14 7.06
C TYR A 41 -1.99 -1.85 7.96
N GLN A 42 -2.10 -3.17 8.12
CA GLN A 42 -1.15 -3.96 8.90
C GLN A 42 0.26 -3.90 8.29
N MET A 43 0.35 -4.03 6.97
CA MET A 43 1.62 -3.95 6.24
C MET A 43 2.17 -2.52 6.25
N TYR A 44 1.31 -1.51 6.18
CA TYR A 44 1.72 -0.11 6.36
C TYR A 44 2.31 0.14 7.75
N TYR A 45 1.72 -0.43 8.80
CA TYR A 45 2.29 -0.36 10.14
C TYR A 45 3.70 -0.96 10.20
N LEU A 46 3.90 -2.14 9.61
CA LEU A 46 5.23 -2.79 9.58
C LEU A 46 6.24 -1.98 8.76
N ASN A 47 5.84 -1.42 7.62
CA ASN A 47 6.68 -0.52 6.84
C ASN A 47 6.99 0.78 7.62
N GLY A 48 6.05 1.26 8.42
CA GLY A 48 6.26 2.38 9.34
C GLY A 48 7.31 2.10 10.40
N LEU A 49 7.31 0.90 11.01
CA LEU A 49 8.37 0.48 11.95
C LEU A 49 9.75 0.58 11.29
N MET A 50 9.88 0.10 10.06
CA MET A 50 11.15 0.13 9.31
C MET A 50 11.55 1.57 8.95
N ALA A 51 10.62 2.39 8.49
CA ALA A 51 10.87 3.79 8.15
C ALA A 51 11.34 4.60 9.35
N GLY A 52 10.67 4.45 10.50
CA GLY A 52 11.07 5.11 11.75
C GLY A 52 12.45 4.68 12.23
N ALA A 53 12.81 3.39 12.03
CA ALA A 53 14.12 2.86 12.38
C ALA A 53 15.24 3.35 11.44
N LEU A 54 14.95 3.56 10.16
CA LEU A 54 15.93 3.93 9.13
C LEU A 54 16.14 5.44 9.01
N THR A 55 15.10 6.26 9.23
CA THR A 55 15.22 7.72 9.07
C THR A 55 16.32 8.31 9.94
N LYS A 56 17.09 9.21 9.36
CA LYS A 56 18.10 10.04 10.05
C LYS A 56 17.63 11.49 10.20
N SER A 57 16.78 11.94 9.28
CA SER A 57 16.23 13.29 9.28
C SER A 57 15.09 13.49 10.27
N ASN A 58 14.47 12.40 10.75
CA ASN A 58 13.19 12.37 11.47
C ASN A 58 12.03 12.98 10.66
N ARG A 59 12.17 13.04 9.34
CA ARG A 59 11.16 13.54 8.41
C ARG A 59 10.88 12.47 7.37
N ILE A 60 9.63 12.05 7.31
CA ILE A 60 9.15 10.96 6.47
C ILE A 60 8.04 11.51 5.58
N GLY A 61 8.09 11.24 4.30
CA GLY A 61 7.12 11.68 3.31
C GLY A 61 6.11 10.62 2.95
N TYR A 62 4.90 11.05 2.68
CA TYR A 62 3.85 10.20 2.16
C TYR A 62 3.15 10.87 0.98
N VAL A 63 3.08 10.18 -0.16
CA VAL A 63 2.32 10.64 -1.33
C VAL A 63 0.97 9.92 -1.35
N GLY A 64 -0.11 10.67 -1.14
CA GLY A 64 -1.48 10.15 -1.11
C GLY A 64 -2.26 10.49 -2.37
N ALA A 65 -3.02 9.52 -2.90
CA ALA A 65 -3.89 9.75 -4.05
C ALA A 65 -5.07 10.69 -3.69
N PHE A 66 -5.94 10.23 -2.81
CA PHE A 66 -7.12 10.98 -2.34
C PHE A 66 -7.30 10.79 -0.84
N PRO A 67 -7.84 11.78 -0.11
CA PRO A 67 -8.11 11.66 1.33
C PRO A 67 -9.37 10.81 1.60
N THR A 68 -9.39 9.58 1.09
CA THR A 68 -10.42 8.60 1.35
C THR A 68 -10.19 7.89 2.69
N PRO A 69 -11.21 7.30 3.32
CA PRO A 69 -11.02 6.54 4.56
C PRO A 69 -9.96 5.43 4.46
N GLU A 70 -9.85 4.77 3.30
CA GLU A 70 -8.82 3.77 3.00
C GLU A 70 -7.41 4.38 3.10
N VAL A 71 -7.15 5.45 2.34
CA VAL A 71 -5.82 6.08 2.29
C VAL A 71 -5.45 6.71 3.63
N VAL A 72 -6.39 7.34 4.32
CA VAL A 72 -6.17 7.89 5.66
C VAL A 72 -5.78 6.78 6.64
N ARG A 73 -6.48 5.64 6.63
CA ARG A 73 -6.15 4.48 7.47
C ARG A 73 -4.75 3.93 7.20
N HIS A 74 -4.32 3.90 5.93
CA HIS A 74 -2.96 3.51 5.57
C HIS A 74 -1.92 4.47 6.13
N ILE A 75 -2.16 5.78 6.00
CA ILE A 75 -1.29 6.84 6.55
C ILE A 75 -1.20 6.73 8.08
N ASP A 76 -2.34 6.57 8.75
CA ASP A 76 -2.40 6.48 10.21
C ASP A 76 -1.65 5.25 10.72
N ALA A 77 -1.86 4.08 10.09
CA ALA A 77 -1.15 2.87 10.44
C ALA A 77 0.37 3.01 10.23
N TYR A 78 0.79 3.60 9.11
CA TYR A 78 2.18 3.88 8.83
C TYR A 78 2.79 4.83 9.87
N ALA A 79 2.10 5.92 10.19
CA ALA A 79 2.54 6.88 11.19
C ALA A 79 2.66 6.26 12.58
N LEU A 80 1.72 5.40 12.99
CA LEU A 80 1.80 4.66 14.25
C LEU A 80 3.02 3.74 14.28
N GLY A 81 3.34 3.05 13.18
CA GLY A 81 4.56 2.24 13.06
C GLY A 81 5.82 3.11 13.18
N VAL A 82 5.87 4.25 12.49
CA VAL A 82 6.98 5.21 12.62
C VAL A 82 7.17 5.65 14.06
N MET A 83 6.10 6.05 14.74
CA MET A 83 6.14 6.52 16.12
C MET A 83 6.60 5.42 17.10
N ALA A 84 6.28 4.17 16.84
CA ALA A 84 6.68 3.06 17.70
C ALA A 84 8.20 2.83 17.72
N THR A 85 8.91 3.13 16.62
CA THR A 85 10.38 3.00 16.55
C THR A 85 11.11 4.33 16.66
N ASN A 86 10.47 5.45 16.30
CA ASN A 86 11.04 6.79 16.38
C ASN A 86 9.98 7.84 16.74
N PRO A 87 9.73 8.09 18.04
CA PRO A 87 8.73 9.07 18.48
C PRO A 87 9.03 10.52 18.07
N LYS A 88 10.24 10.81 17.58
CA LYS A 88 10.64 12.16 17.12
C LYS A 88 10.32 12.39 15.65
N ALA A 89 10.12 11.33 14.89
CA ALA A 89 9.86 11.42 13.46
C ALA A 89 8.44 11.96 13.19
N LYS A 90 8.31 12.67 12.06
CA LYS A 90 7.05 13.24 11.58
C LYS A 90 6.77 12.70 10.18
N VAL A 91 5.52 12.36 9.91
CA VAL A 91 5.03 11.98 8.59
C VAL A 91 4.38 13.20 7.94
N GLU A 92 4.90 13.61 6.78
CA GLU A 92 4.41 14.72 5.97
C GLU A 92 3.69 14.18 4.74
N VAL A 93 2.42 14.56 4.56
CA VAL A 93 1.58 14.05 3.46
C VAL A 93 1.46 15.08 2.34
N ARG A 94 1.60 14.62 1.10
CA ARG A 94 1.28 15.37 -0.12
C ARG A 94 0.17 14.65 -0.89
N TRP A 95 -0.95 15.32 -1.13
CA TRP A 95 -2.08 14.82 -1.89
C TRP A 95 -1.94 15.19 -3.35
N ILE A 96 -2.04 14.19 -4.26
CA ILE A 96 -1.95 14.42 -5.71
C ILE A 96 -3.30 14.48 -6.41
N TYR A 97 -4.37 14.10 -5.71
CA TYR A 97 -5.75 14.05 -6.22
C TYR A 97 -5.88 13.27 -7.53
N SER A 98 -5.14 12.17 -7.64
CA SER A 98 -5.20 11.20 -8.74
C SER A 98 -4.78 9.83 -8.23
N TRP A 99 -5.39 8.75 -8.75
CA TRP A 99 -4.91 7.40 -8.52
C TRP A 99 -3.72 7.07 -9.40
N PHE A 100 -3.71 7.58 -10.63
CA PHE A 100 -2.63 7.34 -11.58
C PHE A 100 -2.23 8.64 -12.28
N ASP A 101 -1.16 9.26 -11.84
CA ASP A 101 -0.54 10.44 -12.45
C ASP A 101 0.97 10.44 -12.13
N PRO A 102 1.80 9.80 -12.99
CA PRO A 102 3.24 9.67 -12.72
C PRO A 102 3.95 11.01 -12.54
N GLN A 103 3.50 12.06 -13.23
CA GLN A 103 4.12 13.38 -13.12
C GLN A 103 3.83 14.02 -11.76
N LYS A 104 2.56 14.05 -11.34
CA LYS A 104 2.21 14.60 -10.02
C LYS A 104 2.82 13.80 -8.89
N ALA A 105 2.89 12.46 -9.00
CA ALA A 105 3.53 11.62 -8.02
C ALA A 105 5.04 11.94 -7.90
N LYS A 106 5.74 12.10 -9.05
CA LYS A 106 7.13 12.52 -9.09
C LYS A 106 7.31 13.91 -8.45
N GLU A 107 6.53 14.89 -8.85
CA GLU A 107 6.61 16.26 -8.31
C GLU A 107 6.36 16.30 -6.79
N ALA A 108 5.39 15.54 -6.29
CA ALA A 108 5.11 15.44 -4.86
C ALA A 108 6.27 14.79 -4.08
N ALA A 109 6.85 13.71 -4.62
CA ALA A 109 8.00 13.04 -4.00
C ALA A 109 9.24 13.94 -4.00
N GLU A 110 9.54 14.62 -5.10
CA GLU A 110 10.65 15.60 -5.20
C GLU A 110 10.49 16.75 -4.20
N ALA A 111 9.27 17.29 -4.06
CA ALA A 111 8.99 18.33 -3.10
C ALA A 111 9.20 17.87 -1.64
N LEU A 112 8.87 16.62 -1.32
CA LEU A 112 9.14 16.02 -0.01
C LEU A 112 10.65 15.85 0.22
N VAL A 113 11.40 15.33 -0.77
CA VAL A 113 12.86 15.18 -0.67
C VAL A 113 13.56 16.54 -0.54
N ALA A 114 13.10 17.56 -1.28
CA ALA A 114 13.59 18.94 -1.15
C ALA A 114 13.30 19.53 0.22
N ALA A 115 12.20 19.16 0.87
CA ALA A 115 11.88 19.53 2.23
C ALA A 115 12.70 18.81 3.31
N GLY A 116 13.59 17.88 2.93
CA GLY A 116 14.49 17.16 3.84
C GLY A 116 13.99 15.79 4.31
N VAL A 117 12.99 15.25 3.65
CA VAL A 117 12.53 13.87 3.87
C VAL A 117 13.60 12.87 3.38
N ASP A 118 13.77 11.77 4.12
CA ASP A 118 14.70 10.67 3.76
C ASP A 118 14.03 9.28 3.70
N CYS A 119 12.72 9.20 3.93
CA CYS A 119 11.91 8.00 3.71
C CYS A 119 10.62 8.41 2.98
N LEU A 120 10.21 7.64 1.97
CA LEU A 120 9.01 7.87 1.17
C LEU A 120 8.10 6.64 1.19
N ALA A 121 6.81 6.86 1.44
CA ALA A 121 5.74 5.89 1.25
C ALA A 121 4.62 6.52 0.42
N PHE A 122 3.71 5.72 -0.09
CA PHE A 122 2.63 6.23 -0.93
C PHE A 122 1.43 5.28 -0.99
N THR A 123 0.30 5.85 -1.40
CA THR A 123 -0.90 5.13 -1.84
C THR A 123 -1.40 5.80 -3.11
N GLU A 124 -0.82 5.43 -4.23
CA GLU A 124 -1.19 5.79 -5.61
C GLU A 124 -0.63 4.70 -6.55
N ASP A 125 -1.04 4.65 -7.82
CA ASP A 125 -0.88 3.48 -8.67
C ASP A 125 0.35 3.57 -9.60
N THR A 126 1.38 4.39 -9.28
CA THR A 126 2.58 4.52 -10.10
C THR A 126 3.84 4.06 -9.35
N GLN A 127 4.92 3.84 -10.08
CA GLN A 127 6.25 3.57 -9.51
C GLN A 127 7.08 4.85 -9.26
N SER A 128 6.53 6.04 -9.53
CA SER A 128 7.29 7.29 -9.57
C SER A 128 7.95 7.64 -8.25
N VAL A 129 7.28 7.37 -7.12
CA VAL A 129 7.83 7.65 -5.78
C VAL A 129 9.07 6.80 -5.50
N VAL A 130 9.05 5.53 -5.91
CA VAL A 130 10.21 4.62 -5.78
C VAL A 130 11.35 5.07 -6.69
N GLN A 131 11.04 5.50 -7.92
CA GLN A 131 12.04 6.00 -8.86
C GLN A 131 12.72 7.28 -8.37
N VAL A 132 11.96 8.22 -7.78
CA VAL A 132 12.55 9.43 -7.17
C VAL A 132 13.51 9.05 -6.03
N ALA A 133 13.12 8.12 -5.16
CA ALA A 133 13.99 7.66 -4.09
C ALA A 133 15.29 7.05 -4.64
N GLU A 134 15.22 6.27 -5.72
CA GLU A 134 16.40 5.68 -6.38
C GLU A 134 17.27 6.71 -7.06
N GLU A 135 16.69 7.68 -7.80
CA GLU A 135 17.42 8.77 -8.45
C GLU A 135 18.28 9.56 -7.43
N HIS A 136 17.69 9.92 -6.27
CA HIS A 136 18.42 10.62 -5.20
C HIS A 136 19.46 9.72 -4.52
N THR A 137 19.15 8.46 -4.30
CA THR A 137 20.09 7.49 -3.70
C THR A 137 21.30 7.29 -4.61
N ALA A 138 21.09 7.13 -5.91
CA ALA A 138 22.17 7.04 -6.91
C ALA A 138 23.02 8.33 -6.98
N ALA A 139 22.43 9.49 -6.70
CA ALA A 139 23.14 10.77 -6.59
C ALA A 139 23.86 10.97 -5.23
N GLY A 140 23.90 9.96 -4.37
CA GLY A 140 24.62 9.97 -3.09
C GLY A 140 23.79 10.46 -1.89
N LYS A 141 22.52 10.76 -2.06
CA LYS A 141 21.59 11.10 -0.98
C LYS A 141 20.65 9.93 -0.72
N GLN A 142 20.95 9.09 0.30
CA GLN A 142 20.10 7.93 0.64
C GLN A 142 18.68 8.38 0.93
N ILE A 143 17.71 7.92 0.13
CA ILE A 143 16.28 8.01 0.36
C ILE A 143 15.72 6.58 0.37
N TYR A 144 15.00 6.22 1.43
CA TYR A 144 14.33 4.93 1.55
C TYR A 144 12.92 5.03 0.97
N SER A 145 12.45 3.95 0.34
CA SER A 145 11.09 3.86 -0.19
C SER A 145 10.42 2.54 0.13
N PHE A 146 9.09 2.52 0.04
CA PHE A 146 8.25 1.34 0.28
C PHE A 146 7.23 1.24 -0.85
N SER A 147 7.14 0.07 -1.50
CA SER A 147 6.26 -0.16 -2.63
C SER A 147 4.78 -0.29 -2.22
N HIS A 148 3.87 -0.10 -3.17
CA HIS A 148 2.44 -0.18 -2.96
C HIS A 148 1.79 -1.16 -3.94
N TYR A 149 0.92 -2.05 -3.45
CA TYR A 149 0.18 -3.12 -4.12
C TYR A 149 1.04 -4.19 -4.82
N SER A 150 2.14 -3.84 -5.42
CA SER A 150 3.00 -4.74 -6.19
C SER A 150 4.47 -4.55 -5.84
N ALA A 151 5.30 -5.56 -6.14
CA ALA A 151 6.74 -5.49 -5.95
C ALA A 151 7.35 -4.47 -6.91
N MET A 152 8.09 -3.50 -6.36
CA MET A 152 8.67 -2.39 -7.11
C MET A 152 10.18 -2.26 -6.93
N GLN A 153 10.87 -3.25 -6.32
CA GLN A 153 12.31 -3.19 -6.08
C GLN A 153 13.12 -2.99 -7.37
N LYS A 154 12.64 -3.49 -8.50
CA LYS A 154 13.27 -3.27 -9.82
C LYS A 154 13.36 -1.80 -10.24
N TYR A 155 12.56 -0.92 -9.62
CA TYR A 155 12.58 0.53 -9.86
C TYR A 155 13.38 1.28 -8.79
N GLY A 156 13.83 0.59 -7.74
CA GLY A 156 14.54 1.18 -6.61
C GLY A 156 15.41 0.14 -5.90
N GLU A 157 16.35 -0.48 -6.59
CA GLU A 157 17.20 -1.55 -6.04
C GLU A 157 18.01 -1.13 -4.82
N ASN A 158 18.34 0.17 -4.70
CA ASN A 158 19.14 0.72 -3.63
C ASN A 158 18.33 1.61 -2.67
N SER A 159 17.04 1.78 -2.92
CA SER A 159 16.15 2.65 -2.15
C SER A 159 14.92 1.93 -1.60
N CYS A 160 14.36 0.95 -2.34
CA CYS A 160 13.15 0.25 -1.93
C CYS A 160 13.48 -0.82 -0.86
N VAL A 161 13.00 -0.57 0.36
CA VAL A 161 13.27 -1.40 1.55
C VAL A 161 12.33 -2.61 1.59
N SER A 162 11.06 -2.38 1.39
CA SER A 162 9.96 -3.34 1.45
C SER A 162 8.72 -2.76 0.79
N GLY A 163 7.57 -3.29 1.08
CA GLY A 163 6.29 -2.78 0.61
C GLY A 163 5.12 -3.55 1.16
N GLN A 164 3.93 -3.11 0.81
CA GLN A 164 2.68 -3.80 1.05
C GLN A 164 2.15 -4.34 -0.27
N LEU A 165 2.06 -5.67 -0.36
CA LEU A 165 1.62 -6.38 -1.54
C LEU A 165 0.25 -6.99 -1.32
N VAL A 166 -0.52 -7.11 -2.40
CA VAL A 166 -1.81 -7.81 -2.39
C VAL A 166 -1.72 -9.06 -3.27
N ASP A 167 -2.02 -10.22 -2.69
CA ASP A 167 -2.29 -11.43 -3.46
C ASP A 167 -3.80 -11.49 -3.79
N TRP A 168 -4.15 -10.90 -4.91
CA TRP A 168 -5.51 -10.90 -5.43
C TRP A 168 -6.05 -12.31 -5.71
N GLY A 169 -5.15 -13.26 -5.98
CA GLY A 169 -5.50 -14.64 -6.27
C GLY A 169 -6.27 -15.31 -5.14
N VAL A 170 -5.84 -15.09 -3.91
CA VAL A 170 -6.51 -15.62 -2.70
C VAL A 170 -8.00 -15.24 -2.68
N MET A 171 -8.30 -13.96 -2.91
CA MET A 171 -9.67 -13.45 -2.91
C MET A 171 -10.47 -13.95 -4.10
N TYR A 172 -9.90 -13.91 -5.29
CA TYR A 172 -10.60 -14.31 -6.50
C TYR A 172 -10.95 -15.79 -6.49
N VAL A 173 -10.02 -16.66 -6.09
CA VAL A 173 -10.28 -18.10 -5.96
C VAL A 173 -11.43 -18.35 -4.98
N LYS A 174 -11.39 -17.72 -3.79
CA LYS A 174 -12.45 -17.88 -2.79
C LYS A 174 -13.82 -17.44 -3.31
N ILE A 175 -13.89 -16.27 -3.97
CA ILE A 175 -15.14 -15.76 -4.55
C ILE A 175 -15.68 -16.73 -5.61
N PHE A 176 -14.82 -17.24 -6.51
CA PHE A 176 -15.24 -18.21 -7.54
C PHE A 176 -15.67 -19.54 -6.95
N GLU A 177 -15.03 -20.04 -5.92
CA GLU A 177 -15.44 -21.26 -5.21
C GLU A 177 -16.81 -21.09 -4.57
N ASP A 178 -17.09 -19.95 -3.95
CA ASP A 178 -18.39 -19.64 -3.35
C ASP A 178 -19.50 -19.55 -4.42
N ILE A 179 -19.21 -18.91 -5.56
CA ILE A 179 -20.15 -18.86 -6.70
C ILE A 179 -20.44 -20.28 -7.20
N LYS A 180 -19.41 -21.10 -7.42
CA LYS A 180 -19.53 -22.49 -7.92
C LYS A 180 -20.31 -23.37 -6.93
N ALA A 181 -20.15 -23.14 -5.64
CA ALA A 181 -20.84 -23.88 -4.59
C ALA A 181 -22.26 -23.36 -4.30
N GLY A 182 -22.73 -22.32 -4.99
CA GLY A 182 -24.02 -21.66 -4.71
C GLY A 182 -24.07 -20.94 -3.38
N LYS A 183 -22.93 -20.58 -2.82
CA LYS A 183 -22.77 -19.91 -1.51
C LYS A 183 -22.44 -18.42 -1.64
N TRP A 184 -22.43 -17.87 -2.84
CA TRP A 184 -22.17 -16.45 -3.04
C TRP A 184 -23.17 -15.59 -2.28
N THR A 185 -22.70 -14.55 -1.68
CA THR A 185 -23.51 -13.52 -1.01
C THR A 185 -23.04 -12.14 -1.45
N ASN A 186 -23.88 -11.14 -1.24
CA ASN A 186 -23.54 -9.74 -1.46
C ASN A 186 -22.79 -9.09 -0.27
N ALA A 187 -22.30 -9.89 0.68
CA ALA A 187 -21.60 -9.39 1.85
C ALA A 187 -20.34 -8.61 1.48
N ASP A 188 -19.93 -7.72 2.38
CA ASP A 188 -18.64 -7.08 2.33
C ASP A 188 -17.58 -8.06 2.84
N MET A 189 -16.61 -8.37 1.98
CA MET A 189 -15.57 -9.35 2.26
C MET A 189 -14.24 -8.63 2.49
N TRP A 190 -13.68 -8.77 3.69
CA TRP A 190 -12.39 -8.19 4.06
C TRP A 190 -11.37 -9.28 4.35
N TRP A 191 -10.21 -9.17 3.73
CA TRP A 191 -9.06 -10.03 3.96
C TRP A 191 -7.92 -9.25 4.59
N LEU A 192 -7.17 -9.91 5.44
CA LEU A 192 -6.03 -9.37 6.18
C LEU A 192 -4.77 -10.21 5.94
N SER A 193 -3.70 -9.89 6.64
CA SER A 193 -2.44 -10.65 6.54
C SER A 193 -2.59 -12.12 6.96
N GLY A 194 -3.44 -12.43 7.96
CA GLY A 194 -3.75 -13.79 8.38
C GLY A 194 -4.33 -14.67 7.28
N ASP A 195 -5.00 -14.05 6.30
CA ASP A 195 -5.56 -14.72 5.13
C ASP A 195 -4.55 -14.84 3.98
N LYS A 196 -3.33 -14.32 4.14
CA LYS A 196 -2.28 -14.20 3.12
C LYS A 196 -2.66 -13.34 1.90
N ALA A 197 -3.73 -12.56 2.00
CA ALA A 197 -4.14 -11.63 0.96
C ALA A 197 -3.32 -10.34 0.99
N ALA A 198 -2.91 -9.89 2.18
CA ALA A 198 -1.99 -8.77 2.36
C ALA A 198 -0.66 -9.31 2.89
N VAL A 199 0.43 -9.05 2.18
CA VAL A 199 1.76 -9.56 2.52
C VAL A 199 2.80 -8.45 2.48
N LEU A 200 3.81 -8.58 3.36
CA LEU A 200 4.96 -7.69 3.38
C LEU A 200 5.95 -8.14 2.31
N GLY A 201 6.49 -7.21 1.55
CA GLY A 201 7.55 -7.56 0.59
C GLY A 201 7.92 -6.47 -0.38
N GLY A 202 9.01 -6.72 -1.09
CA GLY A 202 9.48 -5.91 -2.21
C GLY A 202 9.49 -6.73 -3.49
N GLU A 203 10.27 -7.82 -3.49
CA GLU A 203 10.25 -8.87 -4.49
C GLU A 203 9.44 -10.07 -3.98
N PHE A 204 9.03 -10.92 -4.91
CA PHE A 204 8.20 -12.09 -4.57
C PHE A 204 8.92 -13.01 -3.57
N GLY A 205 8.30 -13.24 -2.42
CA GLY A 205 8.80 -14.13 -1.37
C GLY A 205 9.89 -13.57 -0.48
N VAL A 206 10.28 -12.31 -0.65
CA VAL A 206 11.27 -11.63 0.20
C VAL A 206 10.62 -10.46 0.92
N PRO A 207 10.40 -10.54 2.24
CA PRO A 207 9.72 -9.48 3.00
C PRO A 207 10.48 -8.16 3.01
N ILE A 208 11.81 -8.22 3.05
CA ILE A 208 12.68 -7.04 3.17
C ILE A 208 13.83 -7.19 2.18
N ASN A 209 14.15 -6.12 1.46
CA ASN A 209 15.32 -6.07 0.59
C ASN A 209 16.59 -6.42 1.39
N PRO A 210 17.35 -7.44 1.01
CA PRO A 210 18.53 -7.92 1.74
C PRO A 210 19.55 -6.83 2.07
N LYS A 211 19.65 -5.78 1.26
CA LYS A 211 20.54 -4.63 1.49
C LYS A 211 20.25 -3.87 2.80
N PHE A 212 19.03 -3.95 3.31
CA PHE A 212 18.60 -3.21 4.50
C PHE A 212 18.40 -4.06 5.74
N VAL A 213 18.50 -5.39 5.63
CA VAL A 213 18.28 -6.31 6.75
C VAL A 213 19.21 -6.02 7.93
N ASP A 214 20.51 -5.81 7.67
CA ASP A 214 21.46 -5.53 8.75
C ASP A 214 21.23 -4.19 9.44
N ALA A 215 20.79 -3.18 8.70
CA ALA A 215 20.45 -1.87 9.27
C ALA A 215 19.19 -1.91 10.16
N LEU A 216 18.31 -2.88 9.93
CA LEU A 216 17.06 -3.06 10.66
C LEU A 216 17.18 -3.99 11.87
N LYS A 217 18.04 -5.02 11.81
CA LYS A 217 18.19 -6.06 12.86
C LYS A 217 18.33 -5.54 14.28
N THR A 218 18.99 -4.41 14.47
CA THR A 218 19.23 -3.83 15.79
C THR A 218 18.14 -2.89 16.29
N LYS A 219 17.19 -2.54 15.42
CA LYS A 219 16.20 -1.48 15.66
C LYS A 219 14.76 -1.99 15.59
N VAL A 220 14.52 -3.03 14.83
CA VAL A 220 13.21 -3.66 14.67
C VAL A 220 13.37 -5.14 14.94
N VAL A 221 12.47 -5.72 15.73
CA VAL A 221 12.44 -7.17 15.95
C VAL A 221 11.97 -7.81 14.65
N LEU A 222 12.92 -8.36 13.90
CA LEU A 222 12.64 -9.17 12.72
C LEU A 222 12.44 -10.61 13.21
N THR A 223 11.19 -11.03 13.37
CA THR A 223 10.88 -12.43 13.64
C THR A 223 10.63 -13.17 12.33
N ALA A 224 10.83 -14.49 12.34
CA ALA A 224 10.54 -15.34 11.17
C ALA A 224 9.05 -15.36 10.80
N ASP A 225 8.20 -14.76 11.63
CA ASP A 225 6.74 -14.71 11.47
C ASP A 225 6.23 -13.37 10.90
N LEU A 226 7.13 -12.50 10.42
CA LEU A 226 6.81 -11.27 9.70
C LEU A 226 6.62 -11.53 8.22
#